data_40acb49dce778d8d78612b2264c7aaed
#
_entry.id   40acb49dce778d8d78612b2264c7aaed
#
_cell.length_a   1.000
_cell.length_b   1.000
_cell.length_c   1.000
_cell.angle_alpha   90.00
_cell.angle_beta   90.00
_cell.angle_gamma   90.00
#
_symmetry.space_group_name_H-M   'P 1'
#
loop_
_entity.id
_entity.type
_entity.pdbx_description
1 polymer ?
#
loop_
_entity_poly.entity_id
_entity_poly.type
_entity_poly.pdbx_seq_one_letter_code
_entity_poly.pdbx_strand_id
1 'polypeptide(L)'
;MQKLTEQSPEFIRAIAPYKAGKPVSDVVRELGLDPNTVVKLASNENPLGLGEKAKAAIAQAAMDLGRYPDANGFALKAKLAARHGVKPEQITLGNGSNDVLELAAKAFLTQGTNAVFSQYAFAVYPLATQGCGAQSKVVPAVCFTHDLDGFLKAIDTQTHVVFIANPNNPTGTFLPQEKLLAFLKQVPSHVLVVLDEAYNEFLKPEDQYDSTQWVSQFPNLLVSRSFS
;
A
#
# COMPACT_ATOMS: atom_id res chain seq x y z
N MET A 1 34.10 -0.66 23.13
CA MET A 1 33.15 0.27 22.51
C MET A 1 32.04 -0.53 21.86
N GLN A 2 30.80 -0.29 22.23
CA GLN A 2 29.63 -0.92 21.58
C GLN A 2 29.55 -0.45 20.10
N LYS A 3 29.28 -1.37 19.17
CA LYS A 3 29.16 -0.96 17.76
C LYS A 3 27.96 -0.03 17.60
N LEU A 4 28.05 0.98 16.75
CA LEU A 4 26.98 1.95 16.51
C LEU A 4 25.64 1.26 16.15
N THR A 5 25.70 0.17 15.39
CA THR A 5 24.56 -0.65 15.01
C THR A 5 23.82 -1.27 16.22
N GLU A 6 24.48 -1.47 17.34
CA GLU A 6 23.92 -2.03 18.57
C GLU A 6 23.14 -0.98 19.39
N GLN A 7 23.26 0.30 19.04
CA GLN A 7 22.57 1.41 19.70
C GLN A 7 21.18 1.68 19.15
N SER A 8 20.84 1.11 17.97
CA SER A 8 19.49 1.24 17.43
C SER A 8 18.49 0.41 18.26
N PRO A 9 17.20 0.79 18.31
CA PRO A 9 16.17 0.02 19.01
C PRO A 9 16.12 -1.43 18.57
N GLU A 10 15.83 -2.34 19.49
CA GLU A 10 15.82 -3.78 19.23
C GLU A 10 14.80 -4.14 18.12
N PHE A 11 13.61 -3.52 18.13
CA PHE A 11 12.60 -3.76 17.11
C PHE A 11 13.06 -3.36 15.70
N ILE A 12 13.98 -2.39 15.56
CA ILE A 12 14.62 -2.02 14.29
C ILE A 12 15.65 -3.08 13.88
N ARG A 13 16.49 -3.52 14.81
CA ARG A 13 17.52 -4.55 14.54
C ARG A 13 16.92 -5.91 14.18
N ALA A 14 15.73 -6.20 14.68
CA ALA A 14 15.00 -7.43 14.43
C ALA A 14 14.23 -7.45 13.10
N ILE A 15 14.23 -6.33 12.34
CA ILE A 15 13.55 -6.29 11.03
C ILE A 15 14.25 -7.26 10.06
N ALA A 16 13.50 -8.23 9.55
CA ALA A 16 13.93 -9.06 8.43
C ALA A 16 13.86 -8.23 7.13
N PRO A 17 14.99 -8.04 6.41
CA PRO A 17 14.98 -7.27 5.17
C PRO A 17 14.01 -7.86 4.14
N TYR A 18 13.23 -7.00 3.51
CA TYR A 18 12.39 -7.40 2.39
C TYR A 18 13.26 -7.89 1.23
N LYS A 19 12.97 -9.11 0.76
CA LYS A 19 13.64 -9.66 -0.42
C LYS A 19 12.79 -9.39 -1.64
N ALA A 20 13.16 -8.38 -2.42
CA ALA A 20 12.53 -8.09 -3.70
C ALA A 20 12.70 -9.26 -4.69
N GLY A 21 11.81 -9.35 -5.66
CA GLY A 21 11.96 -10.28 -6.77
C GLY A 21 13.27 -10.02 -7.54
N LYS A 22 13.93 -11.09 -8.00
CA LYS A 22 15.21 -10.99 -8.70
C LYS A 22 15.04 -10.29 -10.05
N PRO A 23 15.89 -9.31 -10.40
CA PRO A 23 15.87 -8.70 -11.72
C PRO A 23 16.10 -9.75 -12.84
N VAL A 24 15.46 -9.58 -13.99
CA VAL A 24 15.63 -10.47 -15.15
C VAL A 24 17.11 -10.51 -15.57
N SER A 25 17.78 -9.36 -15.57
CA SER A 25 19.22 -9.26 -15.88
C SER A 25 20.12 -10.16 -15.02
N ASP A 26 19.77 -10.31 -13.74
CA ASP A 26 20.53 -11.17 -12.82
C ASP A 26 20.28 -12.65 -13.10
N VAL A 27 19.02 -13.02 -13.37
CA VAL A 27 18.67 -14.40 -13.74
C VAL A 27 19.33 -14.79 -15.06
N VAL A 28 19.27 -13.92 -16.07
CA VAL A 28 19.91 -14.09 -17.37
C VAL A 28 21.42 -14.32 -17.20
N ARG A 29 22.09 -13.46 -16.43
CA ARG A 29 23.53 -13.54 -16.18
C ARG A 29 23.93 -14.83 -15.46
N GLU A 30 23.17 -15.22 -14.43
CA GLU A 30 23.51 -16.39 -13.62
C GLU A 30 23.25 -17.72 -14.34
N LEU A 31 22.19 -17.77 -15.15
CA LEU A 31 21.78 -19.00 -15.82
C LEU A 31 22.24 -19.07 -17.29
N GLY A 32 22.90 -18.03 -17.81
CA GLY A 32 23.36 -17.97 -19.20
C GLY A 32 22.22 -18.00 -20.23
N LEU A 33 21.06 -17.40 -19.89
CA LEU A 33 19.87 -17.40 -20.74
C LEU A 33 19.91 -16.26 -21.77
N ASP A 34 19.18 -16.43 -22.88
CA ASP A 34 18.89 -15.32 -23.79
C ASP A 34 17.81 -14.40 -23.13
N PRO A 35 18.10 -13.11 -22.89
CA PRO A 35 17.14 -12.19 -22.26
C PRO A 35 15.80 -12.07 -23.03
N ASN A 36 15.82 -12.33 -24.36
CA ASN A 36 14.61 -12.26 -25.18
C ASN A 36 13.67 -13.46 -24.98
N THR A 37 14.14 -14.53 -24.35
CA THR A 37 13.36 -15.75 -24.10
C THR A 37 12.82 -15.84 -22.68
N VAL A 38 13.22 -14.91 -21.79
CA VAL A 38 12.81 -14.92 -20.39
C VAL A 38 11.49 -14.18 -20.22
N VAL A 39 10.50 -14.89 -19.69
CA VAL A 39 9.19 -14.31 -19.30
C VAL A 39 9.16 -14.13 -17.80
N LYS A 40 9.07 -12.87 -17.34
CA LYS A 40 8.94 -12.54 -15.91
C LYS A 40 7.46 -12.51 -15.52
N LEU A 41 7.05 -13.45 -14.66
CA LEU A 41 5.69 -13.54 -14.12
C LEU A 41 5.61 -13.08 -12.65
N ALA A 42 6.70 -12.51 -12.13
CA ALA A 42 6.81 -11.98 -10.77
C ALA A 42 6.71 -10.45 -10.76
N SER A 43 6.50 -9.89 -9.54
CA SER A 43 6.47 -8.45 -9.24
C SER A 43 5.25 -7.68 -9.77
N ASN A 44 4.26 -8.35 -10.34
CA ASN A 44 3.01 -7.73 -10.84
C ASN A 44 3.26 -6.53 -11.78
N GLU A 45 4.34 -6.60 -12.57
CA GLU A 45 4.72 -5.56 -13.53
C GLU A 45 3.79 -5.58 -14.76
N ASN A 46 3.53 -4.40 -15.34
CA ASN A 46 2.74 -4.32 -16.57
C ASN A 46 3.61 -4.66 -17.79
N PRO A 47 3.42 -5.82 -18.44
CA PRO A 47 4.23 -6.22 -19.60
C PRO A 47 3.98 -5.37 -20.84
N LEU A 48 2.88 -4.61 -20.90
CA LEU A 48 2.57 -3.72 -22.02
C LEU A 48 3.35 -2.40 -21.95
N GLY A 49 3.98 -2.09 -20.81
CA GLY A 49 4.74 -0.87 -20.59
C GLY A 49 3.88 0.38 -20.51
N LEU A 50 4.49 1.53 -20.76
CA LEU A 50 3.84 2.83 -20.71
C LEU A 50 3.06 3.15 -21.98
N GLY A 51 1.89 3.78 -21.83
CA GLY A 51 1.15 4.33 -22.96
C GLY A 51 1.88 5.54 -23.60
N GLU A 52 1.65 5.78 -24.89
CA GLU A 52 2.34 6.83 -25.66
C GLU A 52 2.17 8.24 -25.07
N LYS A 53 1.00 8.57 -24.53
CA LYS A 53 0.76 9.86 -23.86
C LYS A 53 1.63 10.05 -22.62
N ALA A 54 1.83 8.97 -21.82
CA ALA A 54 2.70 9.01 -20.65
C ALA A 54 4.17 9.16 -21.05
N LYS A 55 4.62 8.43 -22.08
CA LYS A 55 5.98 8.57 -22.62
C LYS A 55 6.26 10.00 -23.09
N ALA A 56 5.34 10.60 -23.84
CA ALA A 56 5.47 11.98 -24.31
C ALA A 56 5.52 13.00 -23.15
N ALA A 57 4.67 12.81 -22.13
CA ALA A 57 4.66 13.68 -20.96
C ALA A 57 5.96 13.59 -20.15
N ILE A 58 6.53 12.38 -19.99
CA ILE A 58 7.83 12.18 -19.32
C ILE A 58 8.94 12.85 -20.09
N ALA A 59 8.99 12.69 -21.42
CA ALA A 59 9.99 13.32 -22.27
C ALA A 59 9.93 14.86 -22.17
N GLN A 60 8.73 15.43 -22.15
CA GLN A 60 8.53 16.86 -21.96
C GLN A 60 8.98 17.33 -20.57
N ALA A 61 8.63 16.61 -19.51
CA ALA A 61 9.00 16.96 -18.14
C ALA A 61 10.52 16.86 -17.91
N ALA A 62 11.21 15.97 -18.63
CA ALA A 62 12.66 15.80 -18.55
C ALA A 62 13.44 17.07 -18.96
N MET A 63 12.82 17.97 -19.74
CA MET A 63 13.45 19.23 -20.15
C MET A 63 13.67 20.22 -19.00
N ASP A 64 12.99 20.05 -17.87
CA ASP A 64 13.05 20.94 -16.70
C ASP A 64 13.57 20.26 -15.41
N LEU A 65 14.31 19.16 -15.54
CA LEU A 65 14.87 18.41 -14.40
C LEU A 65 15.91 19.20 -13.59
N GLY A 66 16.39 20.34 -14.10
CA GLY A 66 17.31 21.21 -13.38
C GLY A 66 16.67 21.97 -12.21
N ARG A 67 15.37 21.88 -12.02
CA ARG A 67 14.62 22.54 -10.97
C ARG A 67 13.95 21.53 -10.03
N TYR A 68 13.76 21.93 -8.78
CA TYR A 68 12.95 21.11 -7.85
C TYR A 68 11.51 21.05 -8.34
N PRO A 69 10.86 19.89 -8.21
CA PRO A 69 9.43 19.77 -8.49
C PRO A 69 8.61 20.56 -7.45
N ASP A 70 7.35 20.83 -7.78
CA ASP A 70 6.40 21.37 -6.82
C ASP A 70 6.20 20.39 -5.65
N ALA A 71 6.70 20.76 -4.47
CA ALA A 71 6.64 19.92 -3.28
C ALA A 71 5.21 19.62 -2.81
N ASN A 72 4.24 20.49 -3.14
CA ASN A 72 2.84 20.30 -2.78
C ASN A 72 2.08 19.45 -3.81
N GLY A 73 2.62 19.25 -5.02
CA GLY A 73 1.99 18.52 -6.10
C GLY A 73 0.68 19.13 -6.56
N PHE A 74 0.59 20.47 -6.59
CA PHE A 74 -0.64 21.21 -6.86
C PHE A 74 -1.37 20.73 -8.12
N ALA A 75 -0.66 20.64 -9.25
CA ALA A 75 -1.26 20.23 -10.52
C ALA A 75 -1.77 18.78 -10.49
N LEU A 76 -1.01 17.86 -9.83
CA LEU A 76 -1.40 16.47 -9.68
C LEU A 76 -2.61 16.34 -8.75
N LYS A 77 -2.57 16.97 -7.58
CA LYS A 77 -3.70 16.95 -6.63
C LYS A 77 -4.98 17.52 -7.23
N ALA A 78 -4.89 18.63 -8.00
CA ALA A 78 -6.04 19.21 -8.67
C ALA A 78 -6.69 18.23 -9.67
N LYS A 79 -5.88 17.51 -10.46
CA LYS A 79 -6.38 16.48 -11.40
C LYS A 79 -6.97 15.28 -10.68
N LEU A 80 -6.33 14.79 -9.62
CA LEU A 80 -6.84 13.67 -8.83
C LEU A 80 -8.14 14.06 -8.12
N ALA A 81 -8.20 15.26 -7.53
CA ALA A 81 -9.39 15.78 -6.89
C ALA A 81 -10.58 15.85 -7.85
N ALA A 82 -10.37 16.38 -9.05
CA ALA A 82 -11.40 16.42 -10.09
C ALA A 82 -11.82 15.02 -10.57
N ARG A 83 -10.86 14.07 -10.68
CA ARG A 83 -11.13 12.69 -11.10
C ARG A 83 -11.99 11.92 -10.08
N HIS A 84 -11.69 12.11 -8.80
CA HIS A 84 -12.29 11.33 -7.70
C HIS A 84 -13.38 12.09 -6.94
N GLY A 85 -13.69 13.34 -7.31
CA GLY A 85 -14.73 14.13 -6.64
C GLY A 85 -14.41 14.46 -5.18
N VAL A 86 -13.13 14.56 -4.83
CA VAL A 86 -12.63 14.90 -3.50
C VAL A 86 -11.94 16.26 -3.51
N LYS A 87 -11.63 16.82 -2.35
CA LYS A 87 -10.88 18.07 -2.25
C LYS A 87 -9.37 17.83 -2.34
N PRO A 88 -8.56 18.75 -2.90
CA PRO A 88 -7.10 18.61 -2.94
C PRO A 88 -6.46 18.41 -1.56
N GLU A 89 -7.03 18.99 -0.51
CA GLU A 89 -6.57 18.86 0.88
C GLU A 89 -6.78 17.45 1.47
N GLN A 90 -7.65 16.66 0.85
CA GLN A 90 -7.87 15.26 1.21
C GLN A 90 -6.88 14.30 0.55
N ILE A 91 -5.93 14.82 -0.25
CA ILE A 91 -4.97 14.00 -1.01
C ILE A 91 -3.56 14.18 -0.44
N THR A 92 -2.97 13.06 -0.03
CA THR A 92 -1.55 12.96 0.33
C THR A 92 -0.81 12.23 -0.79
N LEU A 93 0.34 12.75 -1.19
CA LEU A 93 1.20 12.15 -2.20
C LEU A 93 2.40 11.45 -1.54
N GLY A 94 2.88 10.39 -2.18
CA GLY A 94 4.07 9.66 -1.78
C GLY A 94 4.78 9.05 -2.99
N ASN A 95 5.99 8.54 -2.80
CA ASN A 95 6.73 7.79 -3.81
C ASN A 95 6.19 6.35 -3.90
N GLY A 96 5.00 6.22 -4.49
CA GLY A 96 4.21 5.00 -4.50
C GLY A 96 3.44 4.78 -3.19
N SER A 97 2.66 3.69 -3.16
CA SER A 97 1.84 3.34 -1.99
C SER A 97 2.68 3.06 -0.75
N ASN A 98 3.90 2.54 -0.89
CA ASN A 98 4.78 2.27 0.26
C ASN A 98 4.99 3.49 1.15
N ASP A 99 5.27 4.67 0.56
CA ASP A 99 5.40 5.90 1.35
C ASP A 99 4.12 6.23 2.12
N VAL A 100 2.97 6.11 1.45
CA VAL A 100 1.66 6.40 2.08
C VAL A 100 1.39 5.44 3.24
N LEU A 101 1.66 4.14 3.05
CA LEU A 101 1.50 3.11 4.07
C LEU A 101 2.42 3.35 5.27
N GLU A 102 3.69 3.69 5.01
CA GLU A 102 4.65 4.02 6.06
C GLU A 102 4.30 5.33 6.78
N LEU A 103 3.83 6.36 6.06
CA LEU A 103 3.37 7.61 6.66
C LEU A 103 2.16 7.39 7.56
N ALA A 104 1.20 6.56 7.13
CA ALA A 104 0.07 6.16 7.97
C ALA A 104 0.54 5.43 9.24
N ALA A 105 1.46 4.47 9.10
CA ALA A 105 2.03 3.77 10.25
C ALA A 105 2.74 4.75 11.20
N LYS A 106 3.63 5.60 10.69
CA LYS A 106 4.38 6.58 11.49
C LYS A 106 3.49 7.62 12.19
N ALA A 107 2.34 7.96 11.60
CA ALA A 107 1.42 8.93 12.17
C ALA A 107 0.57 8.36 13.32
N PHE A 108 0.27 7.07 13.29
CA PHE A 108 -0.71 6.45 14.20
C PHE A 108 -0.15 5.33 15.07
N LEU A 109 1.03 4.77 14.75
CA LEU A 109 1.63 3.67 15.50
C LEU A 109 2.84 4.10 16.29
N THR A 110 2.98 3.51 17.48
CA THR A 110 4.12 3.67 18.39
C THR A 110 4.24 2.43 19.28
N GLN A 111 5.26 2.37 20.12
CA GLN A 111 5.35 1.34 21.16
C GLN A 111 4.09 1.37 22.04
N GLY A 112 3.53 0.19 22.32
CA GLY A 112 2.30 0.02 23.08
C GLY A 112 1.02 0.07 22.23
N THR A 113 1.11 0.38 20.93
CA THR A 113 -0.01 0.28 20.00
C THR A 113 0.10 -0.96 19.11
N ASN A 114 -0.93 -1.28 18.35
CA ASN A 114 -0.90 -2.38 17.41
C ASN A 114 -1.59 -2.04 16.09
N ALA A 115 -1.21 -2.80 15.03
CA ALA A 115 -1.90 -2.81 13.76
C ALA A 115 -2.45 -4.21 13.46
N VAL A 116 -3.64 -4.25 12.85
CA VAL A 116 -4.31 -5.48 12.43
C VAL A 116 -4.21 -5.63 10.91
N PHE A 117 -3.84 -6.81 10.45
CA PHE A 117 -3.81 -7.19 9.04
C PHE A 117 -3.88 -8.71 8.85
N SER A 118 -4.13 -9.16 7.61
CA SER A 118 -4.30 -10.57 7.31
C SER A 118 -2.98 -11.35 7.31
N GLN A 119 -3.06 -12.65 7.51
CA GLN A 119 -1.95 -13.61 7.42
C GLN A 119 -1.19 -13.51 6.09
N TYR A 120 -1.89 -13.37 4.98
CA TYR A 120 -1.30 -13.18 3.65
C TYR A 120 -1.41 -11.72 3.25
N ALA A 121 -0.67 -10.86 3.94
CA ALA A 121 -0.66 -9.42 3.71
C ALA A 121 0.55 -9.00 2.88
N PHE A 122 0.43 -7.83 2.27
CA PHE A 122 1.57 -7.16 1.63
C PHE A 122 2.67 -6.90 2.66
N ALA A 123 3.91 -7.22 2.29
CA ALA A 123 5.06 -7.24 3.20
C ALA A 123 5.34 -5.88 3.89
N VAL A 124 4.89 -4.78 3.32
CA VAL A 124 5.07 -3.43 3.90
C VAL A 124 4.28 -3.27 5.20
N TYR A 125 3.12 -3.90 5.37
CA TYR A 125 2.32 -3.73 6.59
C TYR A 125 3.04 -4.18 7.86
N PRO A 126 3.54 -5.44 7.94
CA PRO A 126 4.33 -5.84 9.11
C PRO A 126 5.63 -5.04 9.27
N LEU A 127 6.31 -4.67 8.16
CA LEU A 127 7.55 -3.92 8.22
C LEU A 127 7.35 -2.50 8.75
N ALA A 128 6.33 -1.79 8.25
CA ALA A 128 5.99 -0.45 8.72
C ALA A 128 5.52 -0.47 10.19
N THR A 129 4.72 -1.47 10.57
CA THR A 129 4.27 -1.67 11.95
C THR A 129 5.46 -1.89 12.89
N GLN A 130 6.35 -2.81 12.54
CA GLN A 130 7.55 -3.11 13.33
C GLN A 130 8.49 -1.92 13.37
N GLY A 131 8.64 -1.17 12.26
CA GLY A 131 9.47 0.03 12.19
C GLY A 131 9.06 1.15 13.15
N CYS A 132 7.78 1.16 13.56
CA CYS A 132 7.25 2.06 14.59
C CYS A 132 7.36 1.48 16.02
N GLY A 133 7.87 0.25 16.19
CA GLY A 133 7.89 -0.45 17.47
C GLY A 133 6.50 -0.93 17.93
N ALA A 134 5.51 -0.91 17.06
CA ALA A 134 4.15 -1.38 17.33
C ALA A 134 4.03 -2.89 17.15
N GLN A 135 2.98 -3.48 17.72
CA GLN A 135 2.72 -4.91 17.62
C GLN A 135 1.89 -5.22 16.37
N SER A 136 2.23 -6.32 15.70
CA SER A 136 1.43 -6.86 14.60
C SER A 136 0.41 -7.86 15.12
N LYS A 137 -0.88 -7.61 14.86
CA LYS A 137 -1.97 -8.55 15.07
C LYS A 137 -2.35 -9.18 13.74
N VAL A 138 -1.84 -10.38 13.52
CA VAL A 138 -2.04 -11.12 12.28
C VAL A 138 -3.31 -11.97 12.39
N VAL A 139 -4.31 -11.67 11.58
CA VAL A 139 -5.56 -12.44 11.52
C VAL A 139 -5.42 -13.56 10.51
N PRO A 140 -5.72 -14.81 10.87
CA PRO A 140 -5.71 -15.94 9.94
C PRO A 140 -6.64 -15.66 8.75
N ALA A 141 -6.19 -16.02 7.55
CA ALA A 141 -6.99 -15.88 6.34
C ALA A 141 -7.95 -17.07 6.18
N VAL A 142 -9.14 -16.80 5.66
CA VAL A 142 -10.11 -17.84 5.29
C VAL A 142 -10.11 -17.99 3.77
N CYS A 143 -9.77 -19.17 3.27
CA CYS A 143 -9.63 -19.41 1.82
C CYS A 143 -8.76 -18.35 1.12
N PHE A 144 -7.64 -17.98 1.73
CA PHE A 144 -6.70 -16.94 1.27
C PHE A 144 -7.30 -15.52 1.20
N THR A 145 -8.51 -15.32 1.71
CA THR A 145 -9.22 -14.01 1.74
C THR A 145 -9.18 -13.43 3.15
N HIS A 146 -9.30 -12.12 3.27
CA HIS A 146 -9.42 -11.44 4.55
C HIS A 146 -10.66 -11.91 5.33
N ASP A 147 -10.47 -12.28 6.59
CA ASP A 147 -11.55 -12.52 7.54
C ASP A 147 -11.90 -11.21 8.27
N LEU A 148 -12.88 -10.48 7.73
CA LEU A 148 -13.29 -9.19 8.31
C LEU A 148 -13.88 -9.33 9.72
N ASP A 149 -14.58 -10.44 10.02
CA ASP A 149 -15.08 -10.72 11.37
C ASP A 149 -13.93 -11.01 12.33
N GLY A 150 -12.90 -11.72 11.86
CA GLY A 150 -11.64 -11.92 12.58
C GLY A 150 -10.93 -10.60 12.85
N PHE A 151 -10.93 -9.68 11.89
CA PHE A 151 -10.36 -8.33 12.09
C PHE A 151 -11.09 -7.57 13.19
N LEU A 152 -12.45 -7.55 13.17
CA LEU A 152 -13.25 -6.90 14.21
C LEU A 152 -12.96 -7.48 15.60
N LYS A 153 -12.80 -8.81 15.71
CA LYS A 153 -12.46 -9.47 16.97
C LYS A 153 -11.03 -9.17 17.45
N ALA A 154 -10.10 -8.90 16.52
CA ALA A 154 -8.71 -8.58 16.84
C ALA A 154 -8.52 -7.12 17.27
N ILE A 155 -9.43 -6.22 16.89
CA ILE A 155 -9.40 -4.81 17.29
C ILE A 155 -9.63 -4.68 18.79
N ASP A 156 -8.75 -3.94 19.46
CA ASP A 156 -8.87 -3.57 20.87
C ASP A 156 -8.53 -2.09 21.10
N THR A 157 -8.43 -1.67 22.34
CA THR A 157 -8.13 -0.28 22.74
C THR A 157 -6.75 0.20 22.33
N GLN A 158 -5.82 -0.71 22.01
CA GLN A 158 -4.46 -0.41 21.56
C GLN A 158 -4.35 -0.47 20.02
N THR A 159 -5.42 -0.89 19.33
CA THR A 159 -5.43 -0.95 17.87
C THR A 159 -5.61 0.44 17.29
N HIS A 160 -4.63 0.90 16.52
CA HIS A 160 -4.65 2.22 15.91
C HIS A 160 -4.75 2.16 14.38
N VAL A 161 -4.30 1.07 13.76
CA VAL A 161 -4.35 0.91 12.30
C VAL A 161 -4.85 -0.47 11.91
N VAL A 162 -5.68 -0.52 10.89
CA VAL A 162 -6.07 -1.74 10.17
C VAL A 162 -5.64 -1.59 8.72
N PHE A 163 -4.87 -2.54 8.19
CA PHE A 163 -4.48 -2.56 6.78
C PHE A 163 -5.30 -3.63 6.03
N ILE A 164 -5.94 -3.24 4.95
CA ILE A 164 -6.70 -4.12 4.05
C ILE A 164 -6.30 -3.84 2.61
N ALA A 165 -5.68 -4.79 1.92
CA ALA A 165 -5.48 -4.71 0.48
C ALA A 165 -6.70 -5.31 -0.26
N ASN A 166 -7.28 -4.58 -1.20
CA ASN A 166 -8.43 -5.07 -1.96
C ASN A 166 -8.42 -4.52 -3.40
N PRO A 167 -8.05 -5.32 -4.41
CA PRO A 167 -7.65 -6.75 -4.36
C PRO A 167 -6.41 -7.02 -3.53
N ASN A 168 -6.34 -8.19 -2.88
CA ASN A 168 -5.23 -8.52 -2.00
C ASN A 168 -3.96 -8.93 -2.78
N ASN A 169 -2.83 -8.42 -2.34
CA ASN A 169 -1.50 -8.89 -2.73
C ASN A 169 -0.91 -9.69 -1.55
N PRO A 170 -0.53 -10.99 -1.70
CA PRO A 170 -0.26 -11.67 -2.99
C PRO A 170 -1.38 -12.59 -3.50
N THR A 171 -2.48 -12.75 -2.78
CA THR A 171 -3.45 -13.82 -3.04
C THR A 171 -4.39 -13.57 -4.23
N GLY A 172 -4.53 -12.30 -4.65
CA GLY A 172 -5.46 -11.89 -5.71
C GLY A 172 -6.94 -12.00 -5.32
N THR A 173 -7.23 -12.29 -4.05
CA THR A 173 -8.62 -12.37 -3.57
C THR A 173 -9.23 -10.99 -3.46
N PHE A 174 -10.54 -10.91 -3.59
CA PHE A 174 -11.31 -9.67 -3.62
C PHE A 174 -12.52 -9.75 -2.71
N LEU A 175 -12.78 -8.65 -2.01
CA LEU A 175 -13.96 -8.46 -1.16
C LEU A 175 -14.95 -7.53 -1.86
N PRO A 176 -16.22 -7.92 -1.99
CA PRO A 176 -17.25 -7.04 -2.53
C PRO A 176 -17.45 -5.78 -1.68
N GLN A 177 -17.89 -4.71 -2.34
CA GLN A 177 -18.12 -3.39 -1.74
C GLN A 177 -18.98 -3.47 -0.46
N GLU A 178 -20.05 -4.27 -0.47
CA GLU A 178 -21.01 -4.38 0.63
C GLU A 178 -20.35 -4.93 1.89
N LYS A 179 -19.41 -5.88 1.75
CA LYS A 179 -18.66 -6.45 2.88
C LYS A 179 -17.72 -5.42 3.50
N LEU A 180 -17.02 -4.65 2.67
CA LEU A 180 -16.14 -3.58 3.15
C LEU A 180 -16.93 -2.47 3.85
N LEU A 181 -18.05 -2.03 3.29
CA LEU A 181 -18.91 -1.02 3.91
C LEU A 181 -19.51 -1.52 5.24
N ALA A 182 -19.93 -2.78 5.31
CA ALA A 182 -20.41 -3.38 6.54
C ALA A 182 -19.33 -3.45 7.63
N PHE A 183 -18.09 -3.75 7.24
CA PHE A 183 -16.93 -3.72 8.13
C PHE A 183 -16.62 -2.31 8.62
N LEU A 184 -16.51 -1.33 7.71
CA LEU A 184 -16.19 0.07 8.05
C LEU A 184 -17.17 0.67 9.07
N LYS A 185 -18.45 0.32 8.96
CA LYS A 185 -19.48 0.76 9.92
C LYS A 185 -19.29 0.23 11.35
N GLN A 186 -18.51 -0.83 11.52
CA GLN A 186 -18.29 -1.48 12.81
C GLN A 186 -16.92 -1.15 13.41
N VAL A 187 -15.99 -0.62 12.61
CA VAL A 187 -14.65 -0.23 13.10
C VAL A 187 -14.77 0.99 14.02
N PRO A 188 -14.20 0.95 15.23
CA PRO A 188 -14.18 2.09 16.14
C PRO A 188 -13.52 3.32 15.50
N SER A 189 -14.03 4.51 15.77
CA SER A 189 -13.58 5.77 15.15
C SER A 189 -12.13 6.15 15.48
N HIS A 190 -11.52 5.58 16.53
CA HIS A 190 -10.12 5.81 16.87
C HIS A 190 -9.15 4.96 16.04
N VAL A 191 -9.64 4.01 15.24
CA VAL A 191 -8.85 3.10 14.42
C VAL A 191 -8.83 3.60 12.98
N LEU A 192 -7.65 3.94 12.46
CA LEU A 192 -7.48 4.24 11.04
C LEU A 192 -7.60 2.96 10.22
N VAL A 193 -8.48 2.93 9.23
CA VAL A 193 -8.53 1.87 8.21
C VAL A 193 -7.80 2.36 6.97
N VAL A 194 -6.74 1.66 6.60
CA VAL A 194 -6.01 1.85 5.34
C VAL A 194 -6.49 0.82 4.34
N LEU A 195 -7.31 1.25 3.39
CA LEU A 195 -7.78 0.44 2.27
C LEU A 195 -6.80 0.62 1.11
N ASP A 196 -5.97 -0.38 0.88
CA ASP A 196 -4.93 -0.37 -0.15
C ASP A 196 -5.49 -0.95 -1.45
N GLU A 197 -5.72 -0.08 -2.41
CA GLU A 197 -6.32 -0.38 -3.71
C GLU A 197 -5.30 -0.27 -4.85
N ALA A 198 -4.05 -0.66 -4.61
CA ALA A 198 -3.00 -0.64 -5.64
C ALA A 198 -3.35 -1.43 -6.91
N TYR A 199 -4.30 -2.37 -6.82
CA TYR A 199 -4.74 -3.21 -7.93
C TYR A 199 -6.19 -3.00 -8.35
N ASN A 200 -6.82 -1.88 -7.95
CA ASN A 200 -8.23 -1.60 -8.25
C ASN A 200 -8.53 -1.57 -9.78
N GLU A 201 -7.59 -1.08 -10.58
CA GLU A 201 -7.73 -0.99 -12.04
C GLU A 201 -7.71 -2.36 -12.74
N PHE A 202 -7.32 -3.43 -12.05
CA PHE A 202 -7.38 -4.81 -12.57
C PHE A 202 -8.70 -5.52 -12.31
N LEU A 203 -9.62 -4.89 -11.56
CA LEU A 203 -10.96 -5.43 -11.34
C LEU A 203 -11.76 -5.44 -12.64
N LYS A 204 -12.61 -6.45 -12.78
CA LYS A 204 -13.59 -6.48 -13.87
C LYS A 204 -14.56 -5.30 -13.73
N PRO A 205 -15.13 -4.80 -14.83
CA PRO A 205 -16.05 -3.67 -14.79
C PRO A 205 -17.22 -3.84 -13.79
N GLU A 206 -17.75 -5.05 -13.67
CA GLU A 206 -18.84 -5.39 -12.76
C GLU A 206 -18.44 -5.36 -11.26
N ASP A 207 -17.16 -5.52 -10.96
CA ASP A 207 -16.61 -5.52 -9.60
C ASP A 207 -16.06 -4.14 -9.19
N GLN A 208 -16.01 -3.19 -10.14
CA GLN A 208 -15.43 -1.87 -9.87
C GLN A 208 -16.38 -1.00 -9.03
N TYR A 209 -15.80 -0.32 -8.06
CA TYR A 209 -16.46 0.71 -7.25
C TYR A 209 -15.45 1.82 -6.94
N ASP A 210 -15.92 2.99 -6.52
CA ASP A 210 -15.05 4.11 -6.12
C ASP A 210 -15.12 4.33 -4.60
N SER A 211 -14.22 3.68 -3.89
CA SER A 211 -14.08 3.81 -2.43
C SER A 211 -13.63 5.21 -1.99
N THR A 212 -13.08 6.02 -2.90
CA THR A 212 -12.68 7.40 -2.56
C THR A 212 -13.87 8.27 -2.16
N GLN A 213 -15.09 7.91 -2.60
CA GLN A 213 -16.33 8.56 -2.18
C GLN A 213 -16.69 8.27 -0.72
N TRP A 214 -16.14 7.20 -0.14
CA TRP A 214 -16.44 6.80 1.24
C TRP A 214 -15.69 7.64 2.28
N VAL A 215 -14.59 8.31 1.90
CA VAL A 215 -13.80 9.14 2.84
C VAL A 215 -14.59 10.30 3.44
N SER A 216 -15.69 10.72 2.79
CA SER A 216 -16.61 11.71 3.35
C SER A 216 -17.54 11.13 4.42
N GLN A 217 -17.78 9.81 4.41
CA GLN A 217 -18.66 9.09 5.33
C GLN A 217 -17.88 8.48 6.50
N PHE A 218 -16.63 8.09 6.28
CA PHE A 218 -15.77 7.45 7.26
C PHE A 218 -14.51 8.30 7.47
N PRO A 219 -14.48 9.20 8.48
CA PRO A 219 -13.35 10.11 8.72
C PRO A 219 -12.06 9.39 9.12
N ASN A 220 -12.16 8.11 9.51
CA ASN A 220 -11.05 7.22 9.83
C ASN A 220 -10.68 6.27 8.68
N LEU A 221 -11.08 6.57 7.44
CA LEU A 221 -10.71 5.82 6.25
C LEU A 221 -9.63 6.56 5.44
N LEU A 222 -8.56 5.86 5.10
CA LEU A 222 -7.57 6.25 4.10
C LEU A 222 -7.63 5.25 2.95
N VAL A 223 -7.81 5.74 1.72
CA VAL A 223 -7.73 4.92 0.51
C VAL A 223 -6.38 5.18 -0.17
N SER A 224 -5.58 4.13 -0.33
CA SER A 224 -4.28 4.18 -1.00
C SER A 224 -4.39 3.69 -2.44
N ARG A 225 -3.89 4.47 -3.39
CA ARG A 225 -3.81 4.11 -4.81
C ARG A 225 -2.43 4.43 -5.37
N SER A 226 -2.05 3.82 -6.47
CA SER A 226 -0.75 3.96 -7.10
C SER A 226 -0.90 4.11 -8.61
N PHE A 227 0.13 4.69 -9.25
CA PHE A 227 0.27 4.70 -10.71
C PHE A 227 1.14 3.54 -11.21
N SER A 228 1.62 2.67 -10.32
CA SER A 228 2.43 1.50 -10.68
C SER A 228 1.59 0.31 -11.08
#